data_0aaba49323a388585cb8ccf4ca8bd2b0
#
_entry.id   0aaba49323a388585cb8ccf4ca8bd2b0
#
_cell.length_a   1.000
_cell.length_b   1.000
_cell.length_c   1.000
_cell.angle_alpha   90.00
_cell.angle_beta   90.00
_cell.angle_gamma   90.00
#
_symmetry.space_group_name_H-M   'P 1'
#
loop_
_entity.id
_entity.type
_entity.pdbx_description
1 polymer ?
#
loop_
_entity_poly.entity_id
_entity_poly.type
_entity_poly.pdbx_seq_one_letter_code
_entity_poly.pdbx_strand_id
1 'polypeptide(L)'
;KIDNEKRLVVGPVLIPNKKILRIDGEGQPYEVFFKPETIEKLAQGYLKKGYQAKSTLEHEKKISGVTLVESWIKTSKLDKSNSYGLNLPIGSWVGMFKVDNNDIWEDYVKNGEVKGFSIEGLFSHDLVQAGKETVLDNILNEEAEYLLNEIRRTVKEDKRYKNNKRVEMESYSDYPQGVKNNAKKG
;
A
#
# COMPACT_ATOMS: atom_id res chain seq x y z
N LYS A 1 13.26 -1.93 -0.07
CA LYS A 1 14.23 -0.84 0.04
C LYS A 1 15.11 -1.04 1.28
N ILE A 2 16.41 -0.81 1.15
CA ILE A 2 17.40 -0.95 2.23
C ILE A 2 17.99 0.43 2.51
N ASP A 3 18.10 0.79 3.79
CA ASP A 3 18.85 1.93 4.29
C ASP A 3 20.08 1.36 5.05
N ASN A 4 21.24 1.46 4.43
CA ASN A 4 22.46 0.85 4.96
C ASN A 4 23.00 1.55 6.22
N GLU A 5 22.85 2.87 6.33
CA GLU A 5 23.34 3.63 7.49
C GLU A 5 22.54 3.29 8.74
N LYS A 6 21.22 3.19 8.58
CA LYS A 6 20.30 2.91 9.67
C LYS A 6 20.01 1.42 9.86
N ARG A 7 20.50 0.57 8.97
CA ARG A 7 20.19 -0.87 8.94
C ARG A 7 18.68 -1.13 8.96
N LEU A 8 17.96 -0.44 8.07
CA LEU A 8 16.52 -0.57 7.93
C LEU A 8 16.17 -1.25 6.61
N VAL A 9 15.23 -2.17 6.68
CA VAL A 9 14.67 -2.84 5.50
C VAL A 9 13.19 -2.54 5.45
N VAL A 10 12.73 -1.97 4.33
CA VAL A 10 11.32 -1.59 4.12
C VAL A 10 10.75 -2.39 2.95
N GLY A 11 9.59 -2.98 3.15
CA GLY A 11 8.92 -3.74 2.11
C GLY A 11 7.50 -4.15 2.48
N PRO A 12 6.76 -4.71 1.50
CA PRO A 12 5.45 -5.29 1.77
C PRO A 12 5.58 -6.56 2.59
N VAL A 13 4.74 -6.69 3.60
CA VAL A 13 4.54 -7.92 4.39
C VAL A 13 3.45 -8.76 3.73
N LEU A 14 2.31 -8.12 3.38
CA LEU A 14 1.23 -8.73 2.60
C LEU A 14 0.70 -7.75 1.56
N ILE A 15 0.37 -8.29 0.39
CA ILE A 15 -0.21 -7.55 -0.73
C ILE A 15 -1.62 -8.11 -0.98
N PRO A 16 -2.67 -7.27 -1.02
CA PRO A 16 -4.03 -7.74 -1.21
C PRO A 16 -4.21 -8.41 -2.58
N ASN A 17 -5.01 -9.46 -2.59
CA ASN A 17 -5.38 -10.24 -3.76
C ASN A 17 -4.20 -10.86 -4.54
N LYS A 18 -2.98 -10.77 -3.99
CA LYS A 18 -1.82 -11.45 -4.57
C LYS A 18 -1.93 -12.94 -4.32
N LYS A 19 -2.00 -13.70 -5.40
CA LYS A 19 -2.06 -15.16 -5.37
C LYS A 19 -0.75 -15.76 -4.88
N ILE A 20 -0.84 -16.70 -3.96
CA ILE A 20 0.27 -17.43 -3.35
C ILE A 20 0.01 -18.91 -3.59
N LEU A 21 0.88 -19.55 -4.34
CA LEU A 21 0.79 -20.98 -4.60
C LEU A 21 1.07 -21.75 -3.30
N ARG A 22 0.25 -22.76 -3.04
CA ARG A 22 0.40 -23.74 -1.95
C ARG A 22 0.21 -25.13 -2.51
N ILE A 23 0.73 -26.11 -1.81
CA ILE A 23 0.54 -27.54 -2.09
C ILE A 23 -0.11 -28.15 -0.86
N ASP A 24 -1.18 -28.87 -1.05
CA ASP A 24 -1.87 -29.57 0.02
C ASP A 24 -1.16 -30.86 0.47
N GLY A 25 -1.72 -31.55 1.45
CA GLY A 25 -1.18 -32.81 1.96
C GLY A 25 -1.23 -33.98 0.97
N GLU A 26 -1.98 -33.85 -0.11
CA GLU A 26 -2.11 -34.83 -1.21
C GLU A 26 -1.24 -34.46 -2.42
N GLY A 27 -0.47 -33.37 -2.33
CA GLY A 27 0.41 -32.89 -3.39
C GLY A 27 -0.30 -32.06 -4.46
N GLN A 28 -1.56 -31.64 -4.24
CA GLN A 28 -2.31 -30.83 -5.21
C GLN A 28 -2.01 -29.35 -5.02
N PRO A 29 -1.72 -28.63 -6.10
CA PRO A 29 -1.50 -27.20 -6.05
C PRO A 29 -2.83 -26.44 -5.89
N TYR A 30 -2.84 -25.44 -5.02
CA TYR A 30 -3.95 -24.49 -4.88
C TYR A 30 -3.41 -23.08 -4.63
N GLU A 31 -4.23 -22.07 -4.91
CA GLU A 31 -3.85 -20.67 -4.68
C GLU A 31 -4.61 -20.09 -3.49
N VAL A 32 -3.89 -19.37 -2.65
CA VAL A 32 -4.47 -18.56 -1.57
C VAL A 32 -4.18 -17.09 -1.79
N PHE A 33 -5.08 -16.23 -1.35
CA PHE A 33 -4.87 -14.79 -1.32
C PHE A 33 -5.54 -14.19 -0.08
N PHE A 34 -5.15 -12.97 0.27
CA PHE A 34 -5.71 -12.24 1.40
C PHE A 34 -6.44 -11.01 0.89
N LYS A 35 -7.70 -10.84 1.32
CA LYS A 35 -8.47 -9.61 1.07
C LYS A 35 -7.92 -8.46 1.92
N PRO A 36 -8.10 -7.17 1.50
CA PRO A 36 -7.59 -6.01 2.25
C PRO A 36 -8.00 -6.00 3.72
N GLU A 37 -9.26 -6.34 4.02
CA GLU A 37 -9.81 -6.35 5.38
C GLU A 37 -9.15 -7.43 6.26
N THR A 38 -8.80 -8.56 5.65
CA THR A 38 -8.07 -9.65 6.32
C THR A 38 -6.64 -9.21 6.63
N ILE A 39 -5.98 -8.54 5.68
CA ILE A 39 -4.62 -8.02 5.85
C ILE A 39 -4.58 -7.00 7.00
N GLU A 40 -5.53 -6.09 7.08
CA GLU A 40 -5.62 -5.11 8.17
C GLU A 40 -5.77 -5.79 9.54
N LYS A 41 -6.67 -6.78 9.65
CA LYS A 41 -6.84 -7.57 10.88
C LYS A 41 -5.58 -8.30 11.28
N LEU A 42 -4.85 -8.88 10.30
CA LEU A 42 -3.60 -9.58 10.55
C LEU A 42 -2.50 -8.62 11.04
N ALA A 43 -2.35 -7.45 10.42
CA ALA A 43 -1.38 -6.44 10.82
C ALA A 43 -1.63 -5.96 12.26
N GLN A 44 -2.89 -5.64 12.60
CA GLN A 44 -3.28 -5.24 13.95
C GLN A 44 -3.07 -6.38 14.96
N GLY A 45 -3.46 -7.61 14.60
CA GLY A 45 -3.29 -8.79 15.44
C GLY A 45 -1.82 -9.10 15.74
N TYR A 46 -0.95 -8.93 14.75
CA TYR A 46 0.50 -9.11 14.88
C TYR A 46 1.09 -8.17 15.95
N LEU A 47 0.72 -6.89 15.89
CA LEU A 47 1.16 -5.89 16.86
C LEU A 47 0.58 -6.14 18.25
N LYS A 48 -0.73 -6.40 18.35
CA LYS A 48 -1.41 -6.67 19.63
C LYS A 48 -0.82 -7.88 20.38
N LYS A 49 -0.34 -8.87 19.65
CA LYS A 49 0.28 -10.07 20.22
C LYS A 49 1.77 -9.91 20.57
N GLY A 50 2.35 -8.72 20.37
CA GLY A 50 3.77 -8.46 20.68
C GLY A 50 4.74 -9.24 19.79
N TYR A 51 4.41 -9.43 18.50
CA TYR A 51 5.21 -10.23 17.58
C TYR A 51 6.31 -9.45 16.85
N GLN A 52 6.47 -8.18 17.14
CA GLN A 52 7.40 -7.26 16.45
C GLN A 52 8.85 -7.77 16.43
N ALA A 53 9.29 -8.44 17.49
CA ALA A 53 10.65 -9.00 17.61
C ALA A 53 10.71 -10.52 17.39
N LYS A 54 9.61 -11.13 16.90
CA LYS A 54 9.56 -12.57 16.62
C LYS A 54 9.75 -12.79 15.14
N SER A 55 11.00 -12.88 14.71
CA SER A 55 11.35 -13.11 13.32
C SER A 55 11.97 -14.50 13.14
N THR A 56 11.74 -15.07 11.96
CA THR A 56 12.39 -16.31 11.52
C THR A 56 13.10 -16.06 10.19
N LEU A 57 14.13 -16.82 9.90
CA LEU A 57 14.76 -16.88 8.61
C LEU A 57 14.17 -18.09 7.87
N GLU A 58 13.63 -17.87 6.68
CA GLU A 58 13.01 -18.89 5.81
C GLU A 58 11.95 -19.78 6.50
N HIS A 59 11.29 -19.23 7.53
CA HIS A 59 10.29 -19.93 8.35
C HIS A 59 10.83 -21.11 9.19
N GLU A 60 12.13 -21.32 9.23
CA GLU A 60 12.74 -22.45 9.93
C GLU A 60 13.50 -22.01 11.18
N LYS A 61 14.39 -21.05 11.04
CA LYS A 61 15.31 -20.65 12.13
C LYS A 61 14.82 -19.38 12.81
N LYS A 62 14.54 -19.45 14.12
CA LYS A 62 14.30 -18.24 14.92
C LYS A 62 15.55 -17.39 14.97
N ILE A 63 15.40 -16.10 14.68
CA ILE A 63 16.47 -15.11 14.72
C ILE A 63 16.14 -14.01 15.73
N SER A 64 17.19 -13.44 16.34
CA SER A 64 17.10 -12.29 17.22
C SER A 64 17.74 -11.07 16.58
N GLY A 65 17.42 -9.88 17.09
CA GLY A 65 17.97 -8.62 16.58
C GLY A 65 17.39 -8.19 15.24
N VAL A 66 16.18 -8.68 14.91
CA VAL A 66 15.35 -8.17 13.80
C VAL A 66 14.00 -7.77 14.37
N THR A 67 13.66 -6.50 14.29
CA THR A 67 12.47 -5.94 14.92
C THR A 67 11.66 -5.11 13.93
N LEU A 68 10.36 -5.36 13.86
CA LEU A 68 9.42 -4.51 13.14
C LEU A 68 9.27 -3.19 13.92
N VAL A 69 9.87 -2.12 13.42
CA VAL A 69 9.89 -0.81 14.08
C VAL A 69 8.82 0.14 13.55
N GLU A 70 8.30 -0.14 12.36
CA GLU A 70 7.18 0.59 11.78
C GLU A 70 6.28 -0.36 10.98
N SER A 71 4.97 -0.17 11.10
CA SER A 71 3.96 -1.01 10.47
C SER A 71 2.76 -0.17 10.08
N TRP A 72 2.32 -0.25 8.81
CA TRP A 72 1.15 0.50 8.33
C TRP A 72 0.44 -0.21 7.19
N ILE A 73 -0.83 0.14 6.99
CA ILE A 73 -1.60 -0.22 5.81
C ILE A 73 -1.54 0.95 4.83
N LYS A 74 -1.26 0.67 3.57
CA LYS A 74 -1.33 1.67 2.51
C LYS A 74 -2.79 2.03 2.25
N THR A 75 -3.17 3.29 2.54
CA THR A 75 -4.56 3.75 2.45
C THR A 75 -4.81 4.69 1.28
N SER A 76 -3.76 5.18 0.63
CA SER A 76 -3.89 6.12 -0.49
C SER A 76 -2.81 5.94 -1.55
N LYS A 77 -3.02 6.55 -2.72
CA LYS A 77 -2.01 6.59 -3.78
C LYS A 77 -0.79 7.44 -3.39
N LEU A 78 -0.96 8.43 -2.51
CA LEU A 78 0.10 9.30 -1.99
C LEU A 78 0.62 8.81 -0.63
N ASP A 79 0.86 7.52 -0.54
CA ASP A 79 1.38 6.89 0.68
C ASP A 79 2.92 6.99 0.75
N LYS A 80 3.46 7.03 1.98
CA LYS A 80 4.91 7.09 2.21
C LYS A 80 5.69 5.92 1.62
N SER A 81 5.04 4.77 1.34
CA SER A 81 5.68 3.64 0.65
C SER A 81 6.26 4.05 -0.71
N ASN A 82 5.66 5.06 -1.37
CA ASN A 82 6.15 5.56 -2.65
C ASN A 82 7.53 6.21 -2.53
N SER A 83 7.84 6.89 -1.39
CA SER A 83 9.17 7.48 -1.16
C SER A 83 10.27 6.44 -1.04
N TYR A 84 9.91 5.20 -0.71
CA TYR A 84 10.80 4.05 -0.72
C TYR A 84 10.88 3.35 -2.08
N GLY A 85 10.19 3.87 -3.10
CA GLY A 85 10.11 3.25 -4.44
C GLY A 85 9.24 2.00 -4.48
N LEU A 86 8.31 1.85 -3.54
CA LEU A 86 7.40 0.71 -3.47
C LEU A 86 6.07 1.08 -4.14
N ASN A 87 5.86 0.56 -5.36
CA ASN A 87 4.57 0.70 -6.06
C ASN A 87 3.63 -0.43 -5.64
N LEU A 88 2.87 -0.21 -4.58
CA LEU A 88 1.99 -1.21 -3.97
C LEU A 88 0.52 -0.80 -4.15
N PRO A 89 -0.41 -1.76 -4.26
CA PRO A 89 -1.84 -1.46 -4.24
C PRO A 89 -2.28 -0.96 -2.85
N ILE A 90 -3.40 -0.22 -2.82
CA ILE A 90 -4.08 0.16 -1.58
C ILE A 90 -4.51 -1.12 -0.84
N GLY A 91 -4.44 -1.11 0.50
CA GLY A 91 -4.69 -2.27 1.34
C GLY A 91 -3.44 -3.13 1.60
N SER A 92 -2.29 -2.81 1.01
CA SER A 92 -1.03 -3.51 1.32
C SER A 92 -0.57 -3.20 2.74
N TRP A 93 -0.16 -4.24 3.46
CA TRP A 93 0.55 -4.11 4.72
C TRP A 93 2.04 -3.94 4.46
N VAL A 94 2.59 -2.83 4.91
CA VAL A 94 4.01 -2.48 4.74
C VAL A 94 4.69 -2.46 6.11
N GLY A 95 5.89 -3.01 6.18
CA GLY A 95 6.71 -3.04 7.38
C GLY A 95 8.08 -2.43 7.15
N MET A 96 8.59 -1.82 8.21
CA MET A 96 9.99 -1.39 8.32
C MET A 96 10.64 -2.19 9.45
N PHE A 97 11.71 -2.89 9.12
CA PHE A 97 12.43 -3.73 10.07
C PHE A 97 13.81 -3.16 10.34
N LYS A 98 14.14 -3.03 11.61
CA LYS A 98 15.49 -2.75 12.09
C LYS A 98 16.25 -4.06 12.25
N VAL A 99 17.45 -4.13 11.69
CA VAL A 99 18.33 -5.30 11.74
C VAL A 99 19.56 -4.95 12.57
N ASP A 100 19.52 -5.27 13.85
CA ASP A 100 20.64 -5.06 14.78
C ASP A 100 21.63 -6.25 14.79
N ASN A 101 21.19 -7.41 14.31
CA ASN A 101 22.00 -8.61 14.19
C ASN A 101 23.01 -8.46 13.03
N ASN A 102 24.31 -8.50 13.36
CA ASN A 102 25.38 -8.32 12.38
C ASN A 102 25.43 -9.43 11.32
N ASP A 103 25.28 -10.69 11.72
CA ASP A 103 25.34 -11.83 10.82
C ASP A 103 24.19 -11.77 9.80
N ILE A 104 22.97 -11.49 10.30
CA ILE A 104 21.80 -11.31 9.42
C ILE A 104 21.99 -10.13 8.47
N TRP A 105 22.59 -9.04 8.96
CA TRP A 105 22.84 -7.86 8.13
C TRP A 105 23.86 -8.12 7.03
N GLU A 106 25.03 -8.68 7.38
CA GLU A 106 26.13 -8.90 6.43
C GLU A 106 25.81 -10.03 5.45
N ASP A 107 25.35 -11.19 5.98
CA ASP A 107 25.22 -12.40 5.19
C ASP A 107 23.96 -12.42 4.31
N TYR A 108 22.86 -11.82 4.78
CA TYR A 108 21.55 -11.94 4.10
C TYR A 108 21.05 -10.61 3.51
N VAL A 109 21.19 -9.50 4.23
CA VAL A 109 20.61 -8.23 3.77
C VAL A 109 21.51 -7.55 2.73
N LYS A 110 22.80 -7.39 3.03
CA LYS A 110 23.76 -6.76 2.11
C LYS A 110 23.98 -7.57 0.83
N ASN A 111 24.01 -8.89 0.94
CA ASN A 111 24.19 -9.78 -0.20
C ASN A 111 22.94 -9.89 -1.07
N GLY A 112 21.83 -9.29 -0.65
CA GLY A 112 20.58 -9.27 -1.42
C GLY A 112 19.81 -10.60 -1.41
N GLU A 113 20.13 -11.50 -0.48
CA GLU A 113 19.40 -12.78 -0.32
C GLU A 113 18.00 -12.55 0.22
N VAL A 114 17.81 -11.54 1.11
CA VAL A 114 16.49 -11.14 1.61
C VAL A 114 15.74 -10.39 0.50
N LYS A 115 14.80 -11.08 -0.14
CA LYS A 115 13.98 -10.54 -1.22
C LYS A 115 12.64 -9.96 -0.76
N GLY A 116 12.21 -10.25 0.47
CA GLY A 116 10.92 -9.80 1.00
C GLY A 116 10.66 -10.29 2.41
N PHE A 117 9.46 -9.97 2.89
CA PHE A 117 8.93 -10.43 4.17
C PHE A 117 7.78 -11.39 3.93
N SER A 118 7.59 -12.31 4.86
CA SER A 118 6.47 -13.24 4.89
C SER A 118 5.98 -13.39 6.31
N ILE A 119 4.72 -13.78 6.49
CA ILE A 119 4.15 -14.12 7.79
C ILE A 119 3.88 -15.61 7.87
N GLU A 120 4.00 -16.15 9.06
CA GLU A 120 3.58 -17.49 9.41
C GLU A 120 2.31 -17.44 10.26
N GLY A 121 1.43 -18.41 10.09
CA GLY A 121 0.24 -18.55 10.91
C GLY A 121 -0.63 -19.72 10.45
N LEU A 122 -1.53 -20.13 11.32
CA LEU A 122 -2.63 -21.03 10.98
C LEU A 122 -3.79 -20.16 10.49
N PHE A 123 -4.22 -20.39 9.26
CA PHE A 123 -5.32 -19.69 8.62
C PHE A 123 -6.42 -20.69 8.28
N SER A 124 -7.67 -20.34 8.58
CA SER A 124 -8.83 -20.98 7.96
C SER A 124 -9.00 -20.43 6.55
N HIS A 125 -9.26 -21.28 5.60
CA HIS A 125 -9.48 -20.91 4.21
C HIS A 125 -10.98 -20.96 3.90
N ASP A 126 -11.51 -19.89 3.34
CA ASP A 126 -12.81 -19.90 2.69
C ASP A 126 -12.62 -20.26 1.21
N LEU A 127 -13.34 -21.26 0.73
CA LEU A 127 -13.30 -21.63 -0.68
C LEU A 127 -13.97 -20.54 -1.52
N VAL A 128 -13.18 -19.86 -2.33
CA VAL A 128 -13.67 -18.95 -3.35
C VAL A 128 -13.68 -19.70 -4.68
N GLN A 129 -14.87 -19.92 -5.25
CA GLN A 129 -14.96 -20.54 -6.57
C GLN A 129 -14.29 -19.64 -7.60
N ALA A 130 -13.22 -20.12 -8.22
CA ALA A 130 -12.58 -19.46 -9.34
C ALA A 130 -13.62 -19.26 -10.47
N GLY A 131 -13.95 -18.02 -10.76
CA GLY A 131 -14.84 -17.68 -11.87
C GLY A 131 -16.02 -16.76 -11.57
N LYS A 132 -16.49 -16.67 -10.31
CA LYS A 132 -17.60 -15.72 -9.97
C LYS A 132 -17.11 -14.32 -9.61
N GLU A 133 -16.01 -14.19 -8.89
CA GLU A 133 -15.46 -12.86 -8.53
C GLU A 133 -14.83 -12.17 -9.74
N THR A 134 -14.12 -12.89 -10.60
CA THR A 134 -13.51 -12.31 -11.82
C THR A 134 -14.52 -11.78 -12.82
N VAL A 135 -15.69 -12.42 -12.95
CA VAL A 135 -16.76 -11.94 -13.85
C VAL A 135 -17.42 -10.70 -13.24
N LEU A 136 -17.69 -10.69 -11.94
CA LEU A 136 -18.30 -9.54 -11.26
C LEU A 136 -17.35 -8.33 -11.19
N ASP A 137 -16.06 -8.56 -10.89
CA ASP A 137 -15.05 -7.51 -10.89
C ASP A 137 -14.80 -6.94 -12.30
N ASN A 138 -14.84 -7.77 -13.33
CA ASN A 138 -14.74 -7.32 -14.72
C ASN A 138 -15.98 -6.50 -15.13
N ILE A 139 -17.19 -6.95 -14.79
CA ILE A 139 -18.43 -6.20 -15.06
C ILE A 139 -18.43 -4.87 -14.32
N LEU A 140 -18.07 -4.84 -13.04
CA LEU A 140 -18.00 -3.62 -12.25
C LEU A 140 -16.90 -2.66 -12.76
N ASN A 141 -15.78 -3.16 -13.24
CA ASN A 141 -14.73 -2.34 -13.84
C ASN A 141 -15.15 -1.80 -15.20
N GLU A 142 -15.83 -2.58 -16.05
CA GLU A 142 -16.37 -2.12 -17.32
C GLU A 142 -17.45 -1.05 -17.14
N GLU A 143 -18.37 -1.24 -16.18
CA GLU A 143 -19.39 -0.22 -15.83
C GLU A 143 -18.75 1.05 -15.25
N ALA A 144 -17.75 0.93 -14.40
CA ALA A 144 -17.02 2.06 -13.82
C ALA A 144 -16.25 2.85 -14.90
N GLU A 145 -15.59 2.18 -15.83
CA GLU A 145 -14.92 2.83 -16.98
C GLU A 145 -15.92 3.48 -17.93
N TYR A 146 -17.04 2.83 -18.18
CA TYR A 146 -18.12 3.42 -18.99
C TYR A 146 -18.65 4.72 -18.36
N LEU A 147 -18.98 4.69 -17.06
CA LEU A 147 -19.46 5.87 -16.32
C LEU A 147 -18.41 6.99 -16.28
N LEU A 148 -17.12 6.66 -16.07
CA LEU A 148 -16.03 7.62 -16.11
C LEU A 148 -15.88 8.27 -17.49
N ASN A 149 -16.06 7.53 -18.56
CA ASN A 149 -16.01 8.05 -19.93
C ASN A 149 -17.23 8.94 -20.24
N GLU A 150 -18.42 8.59 -19.78
CA GLU A 150 -19.63 9.43 -19.88
C GLU A 150 -19.46 10.75 -19.13
N ILE A 151 -18.95 10.72 -17.90
CA ILE A 151 -18.65 11.91 -17.11
C ILE A 151 -17.62 12.80 -17.84
N ARG A 152 -16.53 12.22 -18.35
CA ARG A 152 -15.50 12.95 -19.10
C ARG A 152 -16.06 13.60 -20.36
N ARG A 153 -16.98 12.92 -21.06
CA ARG A 153 -17.66 13.45 -22.26
C ARG A 153 -18.56 14.62 -21.89
N THR A 154 -19.42 14.45 -20.88
CA THR A 154 -20.34 15.49 -20.41
C THR A 154 -19.61 16.76 -19.95
N VAL A 155 -18.51 16.61 -19.19
CA VAL A 155 -17.67 17.72 -18.74
C VAL A 155 -16.96 18.43 -19.91
N LYS A 156 -16.54 17.70 -20.95
CA LYS A 156 -15.92 18.28 -22.13
C LYS A 156 -16.95 19.04 -23.01
N GLU A 157 -18.18 18.56 -23.07
CA GLU A 157 -19.27 19.14 -23.86
C GLU A 157 -19.98 20.30 -23.16
N ASP A 158 -19.84 20.44 -21.84
CA ASP A 158 -20.47 21.54 -21.09
C ASP A 158 -19.74 22.86 -21.35
N LYS A 159 -20.34 23.68 -22.26
CA LYS A 159 -19.86 25.01 -22.59
C LYS A 159 -19.83 25.98 -21.40
N ARG A 160 -20.60 25.71 -20.33
CA ARG A 160 -20.60 26.48 -19.07
C ARG A 160 -19.33 26.31 -18.30
N TYR A 161 -18.71 25.11 -18.32
CA TYR A 161 -17.44 24.87 -17.67
C TYR A 161 -16.28 25.66 -18.30
N LYS A 162 -16.31 25.86 -19.62
CA LYS A 162 -15.33 26.71 -20.32
C LYS A 162 -15.52 28.20 -19.99
N ASN A 163 -16.78 28.64 -19.81
CA ASN A 163 -17.10 30.03 -19.44
C ASN A 163 -16.77 30.34 -17.97
N ASN A 164 -17.02 29.40 -17.01
CA ASN A 164 -16.64 29.61 -15.62
C ASN A 164 -15.11 29.76 -15.43
N LYS A 165 -14.31 29.01 -16.18
CA LYS A 165 -12.85 29.16 -16.14
C LYS A 165 -12.38 30.52 -16.66
N ARG A 166 -13.14 31.13 -17.58
CA ARG A 166 -12.87 32.45 -18.12
C ARG A 166 -13.32 33.57 -17.15
N VAL A 167 -14.48 33.38 -16.50
CA VAL A 167 -15.01 34.29 -15.48
C VAL A 167 -14.14 34.31 -14.22
N GLU A 168 -13.61 33.19 -13.78
CA GLU A 168 -12.66 33.18 -12.66
C GLU A 168 -11.34 33.89 -12.97
N MET A 169 -10.86 33.81 -14.20
CA MET A 169 -9.66 34.55 -14.61
C MET A 169 -9.91 36.04 -14.81
N GLU A 170 -11.10 36.44 -15.23
CA GLU A 170 -11.51 37.86 -15.36
C GLU A 170 -11.84 38.51 -14.03
N SER A 171 -12.39 37.78 -13.05
CA SER A 171 -12.65 38.27 -11.69
C SER A 171 -11.40 38.54 -10.87
N TYR A 172 -10.27 37.90 -11.20
CA TYR A 172 -9.00 38.15 -10.56
C TYR A 172 -8.27 39.40 -11.07
N SER A 173 -8.64 39.92 -12.26
CA SER A 173 -8.07 41.15 -12.83
C SER A 173 -8.73 42.43 -12.31
N ASP A 174 -9.95 42.33 -11.77
CA ASP A 174 -10.74 43.48 -11.30
C ASP A 174 -10.67 43.74 -9.80
N TYR A 175 -9.72 43.12 -9.07
CA TYR A 175 -9.44 43.58 -7.72
C TYR A 175 -8.72 44.91 -7.77
N PRO A 176 -9.35 46.03 -7.26
CA PRO A 176 -8.71 47.32 -7.29
C PRO A 176 -7.42 47.28 -6.47
N GLN A 177 -6.32 47.57 -7.13
CA GLN A 177 -4.99 47.77 -6.54
C GLN A 177 -5.03 49.05 -5.66
N GLY A 178 -5.67 48.99 -4.48
CA GLY A 178 -5.89 50.18 -3.75
C GLY A 178 -6.33 50.04 -2.28
N VAL A 179 -5.87 49.05 -1.55
CA VAL A 179 -5.83 49.12 -0.08
C VAL A 179 -4.40 49.02 0.35
N LYS A 180 -3.64 50.11 0.11
CA LYS A 180 -2.38 50.37 0.78
C LYS A 180 -2.69 50.74 2.23
N ASN A 181 -2.30 49.89 3.13
CA ASN A 181 -1.87 50.10 4.48
C ASN A 181 -1.84 51.58 4.97
N ASN A 182 -2.77 51.90 5.84
CA ASN A 182 -2.54 52.90 6.89
C ASN A 182 -2.40 52.16 8.24
N ALA A 183 -1.23 51.62 8.47
CA ALA A 183 -0.76 51.23 9.79
C ALA A 183 0.59 51.93 10.01
N LYS A 184 0.51 53.23 10.30
CA LYS A 184 1.61 53.93 10.99
C LYS A 184 1.04 55.09 11.81
N LYS A 185 1.41 55.04 13.09
CA LYS A 185 1.39 56.09 14.12
C LYS A 185 0.14 56.14 15.03
N GLY A 186 0.41 55.75 16.25
CA GLY A 186 -0.29 55.91 17.49
C GLY A 186 0.32 55.02 18.52
#